data_74cd74730bf9b06ab8f2a984660ecb0a
#
_entry.id   74cd74730bf9b06ab8f2a984660ecb0a
#
_cell.length_a   1.000
_cell.length_b   1.000
_cell.length_c   1.000
_cell.angle_alpha   90.00
_cell.angle_beta   90.00
_cell.angle_gamma   90.00
#
_symmetry.space_group_name_H-M   'P 1'
#
loop_
_entity.id
_entity.type
_entity.pdbx_description
1 polymer ?
#
loop_
_entity_poly.entity_id
_entity_poly.type
_entity_poly.pdbx_seq_one_letter_code
_entity_poly.pdbx_strand_id
1 'polypeptide(L)'
;LLAEAPMQALRNKTVVLCMKGLEMGTGERLSVIAGSLLHESNTVAVWLGPGHVQEFYRGIPNCMVIDSGNDAVKRRLVQEFSSDLIRFYYGGDMIGNEVGAAAKNVVGIAAGFLDGVEMSSLKGALMSRGTREVARLIKAMGGNELSAYGLCHLGDYEATVFSPYSHNRQFGESFIRHQDYHRLAEGYYTVEALMVLREKYGVELPICMAVHNILYESADPRAELSALLRRGLRAEFDD
;
A
#
# COMPACT_ATOMS: atom_id res chain seq x y z
N LEU A 1 -6.91 -16.91 -8.19
CA LEU A 1 -5.90 -17.02 -9.24
C LEU A 1 -4.74 -17.93 -8.85
N LEU A 2 -4.02 -17.65 -7.75
CA LEU A 2 -2.88 -18.49 -7.34
C LEU A 2 -3.29 -19.91 -6.93
N ALA A 3 -4.44 -20.06 -6.26
CA ALA A 3 -4.95 -21.37 -5.83
C ALA A 3 -5.50 -22.23 -6.99
N GLU A 4 -5.84 -21.63 -8.11
CA GLU A 4 -6.40 -22.30 -9.29
C GLU A 4 -5.34 -22.69 -10.32
N ALA A 5 -4.16 -22.09 -10.28
CA ALA A 5 -3.06 -22.42 -11.17
C ALA A 5 -2.30 -23.65 -10.65
N PRO A 6 -1.69 -24.46 -11.55
CA PRO A 6 -0.87 -25.60 -11.13
C PRO A 6 0.49 -25.14 -10.57
N MET A 7 0.44 -24.29 -9.54
CA MET A 7 1.61 -23.60 -8.96
C MET A 7 2.64 -24.61 -8.41
N GLN A 8 2.16 -25.73 -7.88
CA GLN A 8 3.03 -26.82 -7.38
C GLN A 8 3.80 -27.55 -8.49
N ALA A 9 3.35 -27.43 -9.75
CA ALA A 9 4.04 -28.01 -10.90
C ALA A 9 5.19 -27.14 -11.44
N LEU A 10 5.22 -25.85 -11.09
CA LEU A 10 6.30 -24.93 -11.50
C LEU A 10 7.62 -25.30 -10.78
N ARG A 11 8.71 -25.30 -11.54
CA ARG A 11 10.05 -25.57 -11.01
C ARG A 11 11.06 -24.57 -11.56
N ASN A 12 11.97 -24.16 -10.67
CA ASN A 12 13.10 -23.29 -11.03
C ASN A 12 12.65 -21.98 -11.72
N LYS A 13 11.51 -21.42 -11.28
CA LYS A 13 10.97 -20.17 -11.81
C LYS A 13 11.10 -19.04 -10.80
N THR A 14 11.16 -17.83 -11.33
CA THR A 14 10.96 -16.61 -10.54
C THR A 14 9.56 -16.10 -10.78
N VAL A 15 8.76 -16.00 -9.71
CA VAL A 15 7.42 -15.41 -9.73
C VAL A 15 7.53 -13.99 -9.24
N VAL A 16 7.23 -13.02 -10.11
CA VAL A 16 7.26 -11.60 -9.78
C VAL A 16 5.84 -11.11 -9.54
N LEU A 17 5.58 -10.64 -8.33
CA LEU A 17 4.30 -10.09 -7.93
C LEU A 17 4.29 -8.57 -8.18
N CYS A 18 3.41 -8.12 -9.07
CA CYS A 18 3.24 -6.70 -9.41
C CYS A 18 1.99 -6.10 -8.78
N MET A 19 1.16 -6.90 -8.08
CA MET A 19 -0.05 -6.46 -7.39
C MET A 19 0.29 -5.93 -6.00
N LYS A 20 -0.55 -5.03 -5.50
CA LYS A 20 -0.49 -4.46 -4.16
C LYS A 20 -1.67 -5.00 -3.34
N GLY A 21 -1.46 -5.26 -2.07
CA GLY A 21 -2.51 -5.72 -1.17
C GLY A 21 -2.01 -6.68 -0.10
N LEU A 22 -2.93 -7.00 0.81
CA LEU A 22 -2.78 -7.96 1.90
C LEU A 22 -3.99 -8.87 1.89
N GLU A 23 -3.85 -10.10 2.36
CA GLU A 23 -4.99 -11.01 2.48
C GLU A 23 -5.95 -10.55 3.57
N MET A 24 -7.23 -10.44 3.24
CA MET A 24 -8.28 -10.18 4.23
C MET A 24 -8.32 -11.32 5.27
N GLY A 25 -8.58 -10.97 6.51
CA GLY A 25 -8.73 -11.93 7.61
C GLY A 25 -7.43 -12.42 8.23
N THR A 26 -6.30 -12.44 7.52
CA THR A 26 -4.99 -12.83 8.07
C THR A 26 -3.99 -11.68 8.12
N GLY A 27 -4.13 -10.70 7.22
CA GLY A 27 -3.14 -9.64 7.01
C GLY A 27 -1.86 -10.14 6.34
N GLU A 28 -1.84 -11.36 5.78
CA GLU A 28 -0.63 -11.91 5.16
C GLU A 28 -0.25 -11.17 3.88
N ARG A 29 1.06 -11.03 3.69
CA ARG A 29 1.66 -10.44 2.48
C ARG A 29 1.56 -11.41 1.31
N LEU A 30 1.35 -10.90 0.13
CA LEU A 30 1.19 -11.71 -1.09
C LEU A 30 2.43 -12.58 -1.38
N SER A 31 3.63 -12.11 -1.03
CA SER A 31 4.85 -12.91 -1.19
C SER A 31 4.89 -14.13 -0.27
N VAL A 32 4.34 -14.04 0.95
CA VAL A 32 4.23 -15.16 1.88
C VAL A 32 3.24 -16.19 1.34
N ILE A 33 2.06 -15.74 0.93
CA ILE A 33 1.03 -16.60 0.32
C ILE A 33 1.58 -17.30 -0.94
N ALA A 34 2.21 -16.56 -1.83
CA ALA A 34 2.81 -17.14 -3.04
C ALA A 34 3.89 -18.17 -2.69
N GLY A 35 4.75 -17.86 -1.71
CA GLY A 35 5.79 -18.78 -1.24
C GLY A 35 5.24 -20.08 -0.68
N SER A 36 4.12 -20.03 0.05
CA SER A 36 3.48 -21.24 0.62
C SER A 36 2.83 -22.13 -0.45
N LEU A 37 2.42 -21.55 -1.58
CA LEU A 37 1.76 -22.27 -2.68
C LEU A 37 2.75 -22.82 -3.72
N LEU A 38 3.95 -22.27 -3.77
CA LEU A 38 4.97 -22.63 -4.75
C LEU A 38 5.85 -23.78 -4.25
N HIS A 39 6.38 -24.56 -5.19
CA HIS A 39 7.46 -25.50 -4.86
C HIS A 39 8.74 -24.75 -4.45
N GLU A 40 9.49 -25.25 -3.51
CA GLU A 40 10.71 -24.64 -2.92
C GLU A 40 11.80 -24.23 -3.91
N SER A 41 11.84 -24.86 -5.09
CA SER A 41 12.79 -24.49 -6.15
C SER A 41 12.48 -23.15 -6.84
N ASN A 42 11.33 -22.54 -6.54
CA ASN A 42 10.92 -21.27 -7.10
C ASN A 42 11.32 -20.10 -6.18
N THR A 43 11.51 -18.94 -6.75
CA THR A 43 11.80 -17.72 -6.01
C THR A 43 10.66 -16.72 -6.19
N VAL A 44 10.25 -16.07 -5.12
CA VAL A 44 9.30 -14.95 -5.17
C VAL A 44 10.06 -13.63 -5.14
N ALA A 45 9.65 -12.73 -6.01
CA ALA A 45 10.07 -11.33 -6.02
C ALA A 45 8.85 -10.41 -6.10
N VAL A 46 9.00 -9.17 -5.68
CA VAL A 46 7.98 -8.13 -5.83
C VAL A 46 8.51 -7.01 -6.71
N TRP A 47 7.62 -6.45 -7.52
CA TRP A 47 7.85 -5.26 -8.33
C TRP A 47 6.80 -4.21 -7.93
N LEU A 48 7.22 -3.20 -7.18
CA LEU A 48 6.35 -2.23 -6.53
C LEU A 48 6.88 -0.80 -6.74
N GLY A 49 6.03 0.18 -6.47
CA GLY A 49 6.38 1.60 -6.54
C GLY A 49 5.35 2.43 -7.31
N PRO A 50 5.64 3.72 -7.53
CA PRO A 50 4.77 4.65 -8.21
C PRO A 50 4.68 4.38 -9.72
N GLY A 51 3.60 4.83 -10.33
CA GLY A 51 3.43 4.85 -11.78
C GLY A 51 2.01 4.52 -12.20
N HIS A 52 1.57 5.25 -13.20
CA HIS A 52 0.32 5.00 -13.90
C HIS A 52 0.58 4.51 -15.31
N VAL A 53 -0.13 3.48 -15.74
CA VAL A 53 -0.01 2.92 -17.10
C VAL A 53 -0.19 4.00 -18.16
N GLN A 54 -1.09 4.96 -17.92
CA GLN A 54 -1.35 6.09 -18.81
C GLN A 54 -0.13 7.00 -18.99
N GLU A 55 0.72 7.14 -17.98
CA GLU A 55 1.94 7.93 -18.03
C GLU A 55 3.05 7.19 -18.77
N PHE A 56 3.22 5.90 -18.52
CA PHE A 56 4.15 5.05 -19.26
C PHE A 56 3.82 5.01 -20.77
N TYR A 57 2.54 4.94 -21.13
CA TYR A 57 2.13 5.04 -22.56
C TYR A 57 2.51 6.38 -23.19
N ARG A 58 2.63 7.44 -22.45
CA ARG A 58 3.10 8.75 -22.91
C ARG A 58 4.62 8.90 -22.87
N GLY A 59 5.35 7.86 -22.50
CA GLY A 59 6.80 7.89 -22.39
C GLY A 59 7.32 8.65 -21.17
N ILE A 60 6.49 8.87 -20.13
CA ILE A 60 6.91 9.53 -18.89
C ILE A 60 7.62 8.50 -18.01
N PRO A 61 8.93 8.71 -17.72
CA PRO A 61 9.69 7.74 -16.93
C PRO A 61 9.35 7.84 -15.44
N ASN A 62 9.55 6.72 -14.72
CA ASN A 62 9.40 6.68 -13.28
C ASN A 62 10.41 5.73 -12.62
N CYS A 63 10.44 5.73 -11.29
CA CYS A 63 11.28 4.88 -10.48
C CYS A 63 10.43 3.86 -9.73
N MET A 64 10.91 2.60 -9.67
CA MET A 64 10.23 1.51 -8.98
C MET A 64 11.23 0.67 -8.16
N VAL A 65 10.73 -0.28 -7.40
CA VAL A 65 11.54 -1.19 -6.56
C VAL A 65 11.30 -2.61 -7.02
N ILE A 66 12.38 -3.37 -7.19
CA ILE A 66 12.35 -4.84 -7.20
C ILE A 66 12.98 -5.33 -5.90
N ASP A 67 12.28 -6.22 -5.20
CA ASP A 67 12.78 -6.86 -3.99
C ASP A 67 12.55 -8.37 -4.01
N SER A 68 13.45 -9.10 -3.37
CA SER A 68 13.39 -10.54 -3.21
C SER A 68 14.32 -10.96 -2.08
N GLY A 69 13.97 -12.02 -1.36
CA GLY A 69 14.87 -12.67 -0.42
C GLY A 69 16.12 -13.30 -1.07
N ASN A 70 16.12 -13.48 -2.39
CA ASN A 70 17.26 -13.96 -3.16
C ASN A 70 17.95 -12.78 -3.90
N ASP A 71 19.12 -12.41 -3.41
CA ASP A 71 19.88 -11.24 -3.90
C ASP A 71 20.31 -11.40 -5.38
N ALA A 72 20.68 -12.60 -5.79
CA ALA A 72 21.08 -12.87 -7.19
C ALA A 72 19.90 -12.70 -8.14
N VAL A 73 18.72 -13.18 -7.75
CA VAL A 73 17.48 -13.02 -8.51
C VAL A 73 17.10 -11.53 -8.59
N LYS A 74 17.15 -10.83 -7.45
CA LYS A 74 16.86 -9.39 -7.39
C LYS A 74 17.76 -8.58 -8.35
N ARG A 75 19.08 -8.81 -8.31
CA ARG A 75 20.03 -8.13 -9.21
C ARG A 75 19.75 -8.41 -10.67
N ARG A 76 19.50 -9.68 -11.00
CA ARG A 76 19.16 -10.08 -12.38
C ARG A 76 17.89 -9.36 -12.86
N LEU A 77 16.81 -9.37 -12.09
CA LEU A 77 15.56 -8.73 -12.47
C LEU A 77 15.72 -7.22 -12.68
N VAL A 78 16.46 -6.53 -11.81
CA VAL A 78 16.75 -5.11 -11.99
C VAL A 78 17.51 -4.85 -13.29
N GLN A 79 18.50 -5.69 -13.63
CA GLN A 79 19.25 -5.54 -14.87
C GLN A 79 18.41 -5.83 -16.12
N GLU A 80 17.55 -6.87 -16.06
CA GLU A 80 16.71 -7.30 -17.19
C GLU A 80 15.55 -6.33 -17.47
N PHE A 81 14.96 -5.71 -16.41
CA PHE A 81 13.77 -4.88 -16.55
C PHE A 81 14.03 -3.38 -16.54
N SER A 82 15.22 -2.92 -16.14
CA SER A 82 15.57 -1.49 -16.22
C SER A 82 15.60 -1.01 -17.66
N SER A 83 15.04 0.16 -17.89
CA SER A 83 14.94 0.80 -19.21
C SER A 83 14.98 2.32 -19.06
N ASP A 84 14.96 3.04 -20.18
CA ASP A 84 14.83 4.51 -20.16
C ASP A 84 13.49 4.97 -19.55
N LEU A 85 12.49 4.07 -19.53
CA LEU A 85 11.16 4.37 -18.98
C LEU A 85 11.02 4.02 -17.50
N ILE A 86 11.71 2.97 -17.03
CA ILE A 86 11.61 2.53 -15.63
C ILE A 86 13.00 2.30 -15.06
N ARG A 87 13.36 3.12 -14.07
CA ARG A 87 14.55 2.91 -13.26
C ARG A 87 14.20 2.10 -12.02
N PHE A 88 14.83 0.95 -11.84
CA PHE A 88 14.65 0.15 -10.63
C PHE A 88 15.70 0.46 -9.56
N TYR A 89 15.23 0.42 -8.32
CA TYR A 89 16.06 0.35 -7.12
C TYR A 89 16.01 -1.06 -6.54
N TYR A 90 17.11 -1.50 -5.97
CA TYR A 90 17.19 -2.75 -5.23
C TYR A 90 16.46 -2.59 -3.90
N GLY A 91 15.40 -3.38 -3.67
CA GLY A 91 14.75 -3.45 -2.38
C GLY A 91 15.64 -4.17 -1.35
N GLY A 92 15.45 -3.85 -0.10
CA GLY A 92 16.16 -4.46 1.03
C GLY A 92 15.24 -4.82 2.19
N ASP A 93 13.92 -4.70 1.98
CA ASP A 93 12.91 -4.96 2.99
C ASP A 93 11.57 -5.36 2.36
N MET A 94 11.41 -6.65 2.13
CA MET A 94 10.17 -7.20 1.56
C MET A 94 8.94 -6.87 2.41
N ILE A 95 9.08 -6.82 3.76
CA ILE A 95 7.97 -6.49 4.66
C ILE A 95 7.52 -5.06 4.40
N GLY A 96 8.44 -4.12 4.52
CA GLY A 96 8.12 -2.71 4.37
C GLY A 96 7.64 -2.33 2.98
N ASN A 97 8.23 -2.91 1.93
CA ASN A 97 7.83 -2.66 0.56
C ASN A 97 6.39 -3.12 0.27
N GLU A 98 6.00 -4.33 0.71
CA GLU A 98 4.65 -4.85 0.49
C GLU A 98 3.61 -4.17 1.37
N VAL A 99 3.89 -4.01 2.67
CA VAL A 99 2.97 -3.33 3.62
C VAL A 99 2.77 -1.88 3.22
N GLY A 100 3.84 -1.18 2.89
CA GLY A 100 3.77 0.20 2.42
C GLY A 100 2.96 0.35 1.15
N ALA A 101 3.19 -0.52 0.15
CA ALA A 101 2.45 -0.51 -1.10
C ALA A 101 0.95 -0.83 -0.93
N ALA A 102 0.60 -1.69 0.02
CA ALA A 102 -0.79 -1.98 0.34
C ALA A 102 -1.45 -0.82 1.10
N ALA A 103 -0.83 -0.35 2.18
CA ALA A 103 -1.38 0.66 3.08
C ALA A 103 -1.61 2.02 2.40
N LYS A 104 -0.77 2.39 1.40
CA LYS A 104 -0.98 3.63 0.64
C LYS A 104 -2.37 3.73 -0.01
N ASN A 105 -2.97 2.61 -0.38
CA ASN A 105 -4.30 2.57 -0.98
C ASN A 105 -5.38 3.02 0.01
N VAL A 106 -5.21 2.69 1.30
CA VAL A 106 -6.10 3.16 2.39
C VAL A 106 -5.92 4.67 2.61
N VAL A 107 -4.68 5.16 2.58
CA VAL A 107 -4.40 6.61 2.62
C VAL A 107 -5.01 7.32 1.42
N GLY A 108 -5.04 6.68 0.25
CA GLY A 108 -5.73 7.17 -0.94
C GLY A 108 -7.24 7.34 -0.73
N ILE A 109 -7.91 6.37 -0.07
CA ILE A 109 -9.33 6.49 0.31
C ILE A 109 -9.53 7.66 1.29
N ALA A 110 -8.68 7.77 2.32
CA ALA A 110 -8.73 8.90 3.26
C ALA A 110 -8.58 10.25 2.56
N ALA A 111 -7.71 10.35 1.55
CA ALA A 111 -7.57 11.56 0.74
C ALA A 111 -8.85 11.87 -0.06
N GLY A 112 -9.52 10.84 -0.56
CA GLY A 112 -10.83 10.97 -1.21
C GLY A 112 -11.91 11.44 -0.22
N PHE A 113 -11.90 10.96 1.02
CA PHE A 113 -12.80 11.47 2.06
C PHE A 113 -12.60 12.97 2.30
N LEU A 114 -11.33 13.42 2.40
CA LEU A 114 -11.02 14.84 2.54
C LEU A 114 -11.53 15.68 1.36
N ASP A 115 -11.45 15.15 0.12
CA ASP A 115 -12.02 15.81 -1.05
C ASP A 115 -13.55 15.88 -0.97
N GLY A 116 -14.18 14.77 -0.57
CA GLY A 116 -15.65 14.68 -0.46
C GLY A 116 -16.25 15.63 0.59
N VAL A 117 -15.55 15.86 1.71
CA VAL A 117 -15.97 16.81 2.76
C VAL A 117 -15.40 18.23 2.57
N GLU A 118 -14.71 18.51 1.45
CA GLU A 118 -14.10 19.81 1.13
C GLU A 118 -12.98 20.25 2.09
N MET A 119 -12.18 19.29 2.59
CA MET A 119 -11.06 19.50 3.51
C MET A 119 -9.71 19.16 2.86
N SER A 120 -9.55 19.32 1.56
CA SER A 120 -8.36 18.92 0.78
C SER A 120 -7.05 19.53 1.28
N SER A 121 -7.09 20.67 1.98
CA SER A 121 -5.91 21.29 2.60
C SER A 121 -5.24 20.40 3.67
N LEU A 122 -5.95 19.42 4.23
CA LEU A 122 -5.41 18.47 5.20
C LEU A 122 -4.61 17.32 4.58
N LYS A 123 -4.56 17.19 3.26
CA LYS A 123 -3.82 16.11 2.59
C LYS A 123 -2.34 16.09 2.94
N GLY A 124 -1.70 17.24 3.15
CA GLY A 124 -0.31 17.30 3.61
C GLY A 124 -0.12 16.65 4.99
N ALA A 125 -1.01 16.96 5.94
CA ALA A 125 -1.01 16.32 7.26
C ALA A 125 -1.33 14.83 7.17
N LEU A 126 -2.30 14.43 6.31
CA LEU A 126 -2.63 13.04 6.03
C LEU A 126 -1.40 12.27 5.55
N MET A 127 -0.65 12.80 4.59
CA MET A 127 0.56 12.17 4.05
C MET A 127 1.62 11.97 5.14
N SER A 128 1.92 13.02 5.90
CA SER A 128 2.92 12.97 6.98
C SER A 128 2.51 11.96 8.07
N ARG A 129 1.28 12.04 8.56
CA ARG A 129 0.80 11.17 9.64
C ARG A 129 0.54 9.75 9.18
N GLY A 130 0.03 9.55 7.96
CA GLY A 130 -0.17 8.23 7.35
C GLY A 130 1.16 7.49 7.14
N THR A 131 2.19 8.18 6.66
CA THR A 131 3.53 7.60 6.54
C THR A 131 4.07 7.14 7.90
N ARG A 132 3.92 7.97 8.94
CA ARG A 132 4.37 7.64 10.30
C ARG A 132 3.60 6.45 10.89
N GLU A 133 2.31 6.38 10.65
CA GLU A 133 1.44 5.26 11.06
C GLU A 133 1.91 3.94 10.44
N VAL A 134 2.15 3.93 9.14
CA VAL A 134 2.62 2.75 8.41
C VAL A 134 4.05 2.38 8.81
N ALA A 135 4.92 3.36 9.08
CA ALA A 135 6.27 3.10 9.58
C ALA A 135 6.25 2.31 10.91
N ARG A 136 5.35 2.68 11.85
CA ARG A 136 5.18 1.93 13.11
C ARG A 136 4.73 0.48 12.87
N LEU A 137 3.79 0.27 11.95
CA LEU A 137 3.33 -1.08 11.61
C LEU A 137 4.47 -1.90 11.01
N ILE A 138 5.20 -1.35 10.05
CA ILE A 138 6.34 -2.03 9.42
C ILE A 138 7.38 -2.44 10.46
N LYS A 139 7.73 -1.54 11.37
CA LYS A 139 8.66 -1.80 12.49
C LYS A 139 8.16 -2.93 13.39
N ALA A 140 6.89 -2.89 13.78
CA ALA A 140 6.29 -3.93 14.63
C ALA A 140 6.24 -5.30 13.95
N MET A 141 6.13 -5.34 12.62
CA MET A 141 6.20 -6.55 11.82
C MET A 141 7.64 -7.07 11.60
N GLY A 142 8.66 -6.38 12.11
CA GLY A 142 10.07 -6.73 11.96
C GLY A 142 10.72 -6.23 10.66
N GLY A 143 10.06 -5.32 9.94
CA GLY A 143 10.61 -4.62 8.78
C GLY A 143 11.37 -3.34 9.17
N ASN A 144 11.93 -2.67 8.18
CA ASN A 144 12.59 -1.39 8.36
C ASN A 144 11.56 -0.24 8.25
N GLU A 145 11.34 0.49 9.33
CA GLU A 145 10.41 1.62 9.36
C GLU A 145 10.68 2.68 8.29
N LEU A 146 11.94 2.83 7.84
CA LEU A 146 12.32 3.74 6.78
C LEU A 146 11.74 3.36 5.42
N SER A 147 11.32 2.12 5.22
CA SER A 147 10.64 1.67 3.98
C SER A 147 9.33 2.43 3.73
N ALA A 148 8.66 2.92 4.78
CA ALA A 148 7.48 3.76 4.63
C ALA A 148 7.77 5.10 3.93
N TYR A 149 8.99 5.59 4.00
CA TYR A 149 9.43 6.83 3.34
C TYR A 149 9.97 6.60 1.92
N GLY A 150 10.02 5.34 1.49
CA GLY A 150 10.50 4.92 0.18
C GLY A 150 9.44 4.98 -0.92
N LEU A 151 9.86 4.50 -2.11
CA LEU A 151 9.05 4.52 -3.34
C LEU A 151 7.75 3.70 -3.22
N CYS A 152 7.72 2.67 -2.39
CA CYS A 152 6.55 1.78 -2.29
C CYS A 152 5.40 2.40 -1.47
N HIS A 153 5.66 3.45 -0.67
CA HIS A 153 4.62 4.10 0.14
C HIS A 153 4.60 5.61 -0.08
N LEU A 154 5.44 6.41 0.62
CA LEU A 154 5.45 7.87 0.47
C LEU A 154 5.72 8.30 -0.98
N GLY A 155 6.65 7.64 -1.66
CA GLY A 155 6.98 7.93 -3.05
C GLY A 155 5.85 7.65 -4.05
N ASP A 156 4.84 6.86 -3.67
CA ASP A 156 3.64 6.59 -4.49
C ASP A 156 2.44 7.48 -4.10
N TYR A 157 2.63 8.47 -3.22
CA TYR A 157 1.52 9.33 -2.76
C TYR A 157 1.05 10.33 -3.81
N GLU A 158 1.94 10.85 -4.66
CA GLU A 158 1.52 11.71 -5.77
C GLU A 158 0.48 11.00 -6.65
N ALA A 159 0.81 9.77 -7.07
CA ALA A 159 -0.07 8.93 -7.87
C ALA A 159 -1.33 8.46 -7.13
N THR A 160 -1.38 8.57 -5.79
CA THR A 160 -2.45 8.01 -4.97
C THR A 160 -3.36 9.06 -4.35
N VAL A 161 -2.78 10.14 -3.81
CA VAL A 161 -3.47 11.18 -3.04
C VAL A 161 -3.98 12.32 -3.92
N PHE A 162 -3.23 12.67 -4.96
CA PHE A 162 -3.52 13.82 -5.82
C PHE A 162 -3.96 13.45 -7.22
N SER A 163 -3.49 12.33 -7.76
CA SER A 163 -3.78 11.95 -9.14
C SER A 163 -5.28 11.76 -9.42
N PRO A 164 -5.78 12.30 -10.53
CA PRO A 164 -7.14 12.02 -11.00
C PRO A 164 -7.32 10.56 -11.44
N TYR A 165 -6.24 9.80 -11.63
CA TYR A 165 -6.29 8.38 -12.01
C TYR A 165 -6.34 7.44 -10.81
N SER A 166 -6.24 7.94 -9.57
CA SER A 166 -6.28 7.11 -8.36
C SER A 166 -7.68 6.57 -8.10
N HIS A 167 -7.89 5.27 -8.30
CA HIS A 167 -9.17 4.60 -8.03
C HIS A 167 -9.55 4.67 -6.54
N ASN A 168 -8.58 4.55 -5.64
CA ASN A 168 -8.84 4.63 -4.20
C ASN A 168 -9.32 6.02 -3.78
N ARG A 169 -8.68 7.09 -4.30
CA ARG A 169 -9.10 8.47 -4.03
C ARG A 169 -10.50 8.75 -4.59
N GLN A 170 -10.74 8.38 -5.86
CA GLN A 170 -12.06 8.54 -6.50
C GLN A 170 -13.15 7.80 -5.73
N PHE A 171 -12.87 6.55 -5.30
CA PHE A 171 -13.79 5.77 -4.49
C PHE A 171 -14.13 6.49 -3.18
N GLY A 172 -13.11 6.98 -2.44
CA GLY A 172 -13.34 7.70 -1.19
C GLY A 172 -14.18 8.97 -1.38
N GLU A 173 -13.88 9.76 -2.42
CA GLU A 173 -14.65 10.96 -2.74
C GLU A 173 -16.11 10.62 -3.10
N SER A 174 -16.33 9.62 -3.96
CA SER A 174 -17.66 9.16 -4.37
C SER A 174 -18.47 8.62 -3.18
N PHE A 175 -17.82 7.86 -2.28
CA PHE A 175 -18.44 7.32 -1.08
C PHE A 175 -19.02 8.44 -0.19
N ILE A 176 -18.23 9.48 0.08
CA ILE A 176 -18.67 10.63 0.90
C ILE A 176 -19.79 11.43 0.23
N ARG A 177 -19.76 11.52 -1.10
CA ARG A 177 -20.77 12.23 -1.89
C ARG A 177 -22.01 11.40 -2.20
N HIS A 178 -22.08 10.15 -1.68
CA HIS A 178 -23.16 9.20 -1.96
C HIS A 178 -23.36 8.95 -3.47
N GLN A 179 -22.26 8.84 -4.20
CA GLN A 179 -22.22 8.55 -5.63
C GLN A 179 -21.80 7.11 -5.88
N ASP A 180 -22.37 6.47 -6.89
CA ASP A 180 -21.98 5.11 -7.28
C ASP A 180 -20.56 5.07 -7.81
N TYR A 181 -19.80 4.03 -7.41
CA TYR A 181 -18.46 3.76 -7.89
C TYR A 181 -18.32 2.28 -8.29
N HIS A 182 -18.04 2.02 -9.58
CA HIS A 182 -18.10 0.66 -10.15
C HIS A 182 -16.72 0.07 -10.49
N ARG A 183 -15.65 0.65 -9.99
CA ARG A 183 -14.29 0.14 -10.20
C ARG A 183 -13.72 -0.43 -8.92
N LEU A 184 -12.72 -1.30 -9.05
CA LEU A 184 -11.99 -1.85 -7.92
C LEU A 184 -11.23 -0.73 -7.18
N ALA A 185 -11.46 -0.62 -5.88
CA ALA A 185 -10.67 0.17 -4.95
C ALA A 185 -10.01 -0.78 -3.96
N GLU A 186 -8.75 -1.13 -4.19
CA GLU A 186 -8.03 -2.13 -3.39
C GLU A 186 -7.95 -1.77 -1.91
N GLY A 187 -7.91 -0.46 -1.59
CA GLY A 187 -7.88 0.05 -0.22
C GLY A 187 -9.09 -0.35 0.62
N TYR A 188 -10.25 -0.57 -0.02
CA TYR A 188 -11.46 -1.05 0.67
C TYR A 188 -11.21 -2.38 1.37
N TYR A 189 -10.60 -3.33 0.70
CA TYR A 189 -10.26 -4.63 1.29
C TYR A 189 -8.99 -4.57 2.15
N THR A 190 -8.04 -3.74 1.77
CA THR A 190 -6.77 -3.60 2.50
C THR A 190 -6.98 -3.06 3.91
N VAL A 191 -7.95 -2.17 4.14
CA VAL A 191 -8.19 -1.62 5.47
C VAL A 191 -8.59 -2.70 6.48
N GLU A 192 -9.38 -3.69 6.07
CA GLU A 192 -9.72 -4.86 6.91
C GLU A 192 -8.45 -5.63 7.32
N ALA A 193 -7.57 -5.91 6.36
CA ALA A 193 -6.31 -6.59 6.63
C ALA A 193 -5.43 -5.77 7.60
N LEU A 194 -5.41 -4.44 7.47
CA LEU A 194 -4.68 -3.57 8.40
C LEU A 194 -5.27 -3.57 9.82
N MET A 195 -6.59 -3.73 9.97
CA MET A 195 -7.19 -3.89 11.30
C MET A 195 -6.75 -5.22 11.95
N VAL A 196 -6.68 -6.31 11.20
CA VAL A 196 -6.12 -7.57 11.70
C VAL A 196 -4.66 -7.40 12.14
N LEU A 197 -3.83 -6.73 11.34
CA LEU A 197 -2.43 -6.48 11.70
C LEU A 197 -2.29 -5.55 12.90
N ARG A 198 -3.16 -4.52 13.01
CA ARG A 198 -3.23 -3.62 14.16
C ARG A 198 -3.40 -4.41 15.47
N GLU A 199 -4.37 -5.33 15.51
CA GLU A 199 -4.63 -6.17 16.68
C GLU A 199 -3.45 -7.14 16.93
N LYS A 200 -2.99 -7.82 15.90
CA LYS A 200 -1.91 -8.83 15.99
C LYS A 200 -0.59 -8.24 16.54
N TYR A 201 -0.26 -7.02 16.16
CA TYR A 201 1.01 -6.37 16.55
C TYR A 201 0.85 -5.31 17.63
N GLY A 202 -0.36 -5.03 18.10
CA GLY A 202 -0.62 -4.07 19.18
C GLY A 202 -0.24 -2.63 18.81
N VAL A 203 -0.39 -2.22 17.54
CA VAL A 203 0.01 -0.88 17.06
C VAL A 203 -1.18 0.04 16.87
N GLU A 204 -0.96 1.33 17.07
CA GLU A 204 -1.97 2.36 16.76
C GLU A 204 -1.94 2.72 15.27
N LEU A 205 -3.07 2.51 14.59
CA LEU A 205 -3.32 2.90 13.20
C LEU A 205 -4.54 3.84 13.12
N PRO A 206 -4.47 5.07 13.65
CA PRO A 206 -5.65 5.93 13.80
C PRO A 206 -6.28 6.36 12.48
N ILE A 207 -5.50 6.61 11.43
CA ILE A 207 -6.02 6.97 10.10
C ILE A 207 -6.71 5.77 9.47
N CYS A 208 -6.06 4.60 9.47
CA CYS A 208 -6.65 3.37 8.94
C CYS A 208 -7.93 3.00 9.72
N MET A 209 -7.94 3.19 11.05
CA MET A 209 -9.12 2.96 11.88
C MET A 209 -10.27 3.91 11.52
N ALA A 210 -10.00 5.20 11.31
CA ALA A 210 -11.02 6.16 10.86
C ALA A 210 -11.59 5.77 9.48
N VAL A 211 -10.74 5.33 8.55
CA VAL A 211 -11.20 4.82 7.25
C VAL A 211 -12.08 3.59 7.42
N HIS A 212 -11.68 2.65 8.27
CA HIS A 212 -12.47 1.46 8.58
C HIS A 212 -13.83 1.82 9.16
N ASN A 213 -13.88 2.66 10.19
CA ASN A 213 -15.11 3.07 10.85
C ASN A 213 -16.10 3.73 9.86
N ILE A 214 -15.60 4.57 8.96
CA ILE A 214 -16.43 5.22 7.93
C ILE A 214 -16.98 4.20 6.94
N LEU A 215 -16.16 3.25 6.48
CA LEU A 215 -16.54 2.29 5.42
C LEU A 215 -17.41 1.14 5.93
N TYR A 216 -17.12 0.63 7.13
CA TYR A 216 -17.71 -0.62 7.63
C TYR A 216 -18.63 -0.41 8.83
N GLU A 217 -18.42 0.63 9.65
CA GLU A 217 -19.22 0.90 10.84
C GLU A 217 -20.22 2.07 10.65
N SER A 218 -20.33 2.59 9.44
CA SER A 218 -21.22 3.71 9.12
C SER A 218 -20.99 4.96 9.98
N ALA A 219 -19.75 5.18 10.44
CA ALA A 219 -19.40 6.36 11.23
C ALA A 219 -19.48 7.65 10.38
N ASP A 220 -19.84 8.77 11.03
CA ASP A 220 -19.89 10.06 10.35
C ASP A 220 -18.49 10.53 9.93
N PRO A 221 -18.24 10.78 8.63
CA PRO A 221 -16.91 11.13 8.14
C PRO A 221 -16.33 12.40 8.75
N ARG A 222 -17.16 13.43 8.99
CA ARG A 222 -16.69 14.68 9.58
C ARG A 222 -16.34 14.52 11.06
N ALA A 223 -17.08 13.69 11.77
CA ALA A 223 -16.80 13.36 13.16
C ALA A 223 -15.48 12.59 13.29
N GLU A 224 -15.27 11.55 12.49
CA GLU A 224 -14.02 10.74 12.47
C GLU A 224 -12.80 11.58 12.13
N LEU A 225 -12.86 12.39 11.05
CA LEU A 225 -11.76 13.26 10.66
C LEU A 225 -11.47 14.34 11.74
N SER A 226 -12.52 14.89 12.37
CA SER A 226 -12.36 15.84 13.48
C SER A 226 -11.76 15.19 14.73
N ALA A 227 -12.10 13.93 15.01
CA ALA A 227 -11.53 13.17 16.13
C ALA A 227 -10.03 12.97 15.97
N LEU A 228 -9.54 12.72 14.73
CA LEU A 228 -8.10 12.64 14.45
C LEU A 228 -7.36 13.93 14.83
N LEU A 229 -7.96 15.10 14.57
CA LEU A 229 -7.37 16.40 14.89
C LEU A 229 -7.43 16.76 16.38
N ARG A 230 -8.35 16.14 17.15
CA ARG A 230 -8.53 16.38 18.59
C ARG A 230 -7.75 15.40 19.49
N ARG A 231 -6.97 14.51 18.91
CA ARG A 231 -6.09 13.60 19.67
C ARG A 231 -5.16 14.41 20.56
N GLY A 232 -4.81 13.84 21.73
CA GLY A 232 -3.93 14.49 22.69
C GLY A 232 -2.64 15.02 22.07
N LEU A 233 -2.15 16.14 22.58
CA LEU A 233 -0.91 16.75 22.12
C LEU A 233 0.26 15.79 22.32
N ARG A 234 1.06 15.60 21.27
CA ARG A 234 2.25 14.74 21.27
C ARG A 234 3.39 15.47 20.55
N ALA A 235 4.62 15.11 20.83
CA ALA A 235 5.73 15.54 19.99
C ALA A 235 5.59 14.92 18.59
N GLU A 236 6.11 15.60 17.58
CA GLU A 236 5.91 15.17 16.18
C GLU A 236 6.49 13.77 15.90
N PHE A 237 7.60 13.44 16.56
CA PHE A 237 8.34 12.19 16.37
C PHE A 237 8.36 11.28 17.60
N ASP A 238 7.48 11.49 18.58
CA ASP A 238 7.28 10.53 19.66
C ASP A 238 6.71 9.22 19.09
N ASP A 239 7.27 8.10 19.55
CA ASP A 239 6.83 6.75 19.24
C ASP A 239 5.66 6.29 20.12
#